data_b202b13acc82a06b6ce09a053fef6a03
#
_entry.id   b202b13acc82a06b6ce09a053fef6a03
#
_cell.length_a   1.000
_cell.length_b   1.000
_cell.length_c   1.000
_cell.angle_alpha   90.00
_cell.angle_beta   90.00
_cell.angle_gamma   90.00
#
_symmetry.space_group_name_H-M   'P 1'
#
loop_
_entity.id
_entity.type
_entity.pdbx_description
1 polymer ?
#
loop_
_entity_poly.entity_id
_entity_poly.type
_entity_poly.pdbx_seq_one_letter_code
_entity_poly.pdbx_strand_id
1 'polypeptide(L)'
;MAHAHRTLRSSGAATRWGAAALGLCLVAALSVPAAHTLAISTADDGPSIAPILKRDILVGADMWDTKPRLMSLTLNFEGIIGIPDADNPDFDVAKAAVEAAGGAWNVITECSTTPTQISHTTAVSPEQYYSVTGVNGEFLDVVQVQTSWPVRPSTLDGTDFKVTLNDGSVVDPVASMIVPNFEYNERSVLILNGEFGNRYPKTDSRSRYPVKVEVVRDATPLQLVGPRGKLASAVGMTITNDKTPYDDQPSDPKKWTGPRIIAAKMTRMSTLGENGPIPLKQGLLPNDGVSMYGEKKAKFRMRMLTVGGAFSPDGIFGMHPGDYRKHFRLVAIENDGTRVQLVEPGTTYYVDGHPIRIEGLADLGVKKDTYDDCYQEDSENQIDVILSGSVKAAKRITILQIPARGDGYSPLYSDGGPGNIPVPGVRYTAPSPRHSVQIIDGLRDPMRVTYRP
;
A
#
# COMPACT_ATOMS: atom_id res chain seq x y z
N MET A 1 -37.75 46.08 -40.62
CA MET A 1 -36.69 45.03 -40.72
C MET A 1 -36.60 44.32 -39.37
N ALA A 2 -37.08 43.09 -39.31
CA ALA A 2 -37.26 42.33 -38.08
C ALA A 2 -35.96 41.53 -37.78
N HIS A 3 -35.49 41.61 -36.54
CA HIS A 3 -34.51 40.65 -36.02
C HIS A 3 -35.16 39.81 -34.92
N ALA A 4 -35.22 38.54 -35.23
CA ALA A 4 -35.75 37.52 -34.36
C ALA A 4 -34.73 37.16 -33.26
N HIS A 5 -35.07 37.30 -31.99
CA HIS A 5 -34.37 36.73 -30.85
C HIS A 5 -34.72 35.27 -30.72
N ARG A 6 -33.73 34.41 -30.90
CA ARG A 6 -33.81 32.98 -30.57
C ARG A 6 -33.33 32.78 -29.15
N THR A 7 -34.24 32.50 -28.24
CA THR A 7 -33.96 32.07 -26.89
C THR A 7 -33.48 30.63 -26.91
N LEU A 8 -32.22 30.41 -26.53
CA LEU A 8 -31.68 29.09 -26.21
C LEU A 8 -32.09 28.72 -24.80
N ARG A 9 -32.90 27.69 -24.69
CA ARG A 9 -33.18 27.02 -23.43
C ARG A 9 -31.92 26.25 -23.01
N SER A 10 -31.33 26.61 -21.89
CA SER A 10 -30.31 25.82 -21.22
C SER A 10 -30.98 24.62 -20.54
N SER A 11 -30.77 23.43 -21.08
CA SER A 11 -31.05 22.19 -20.37
C SER A 11 -29.98 22.02 -19.29
N GLY A 12 -30.37 22.18 -18.04
CA GLY A 12 -29.50 21.85 -16.92
C GLY A 12 -29.18 20.35 -16.91
N ALA A 13 -27.95 20.05 -17.21
CA ALA A 13 -27.40 18.74 -16.93
C ALA A 13 -27.19 18.66 -15.42
N ALA A 14 -28.03 17.90 -14.76
CA ALA A 14 -27.79 17.49 -13.39
C ALA A 14 -26.51 16.65 -13.38
N THR A 15 -25.47 17.20 -12.80
CA THR A 15 -24.22 16.52 -12.55
C THR A 15 -24.54 15.41 -11.53
N ARG A 16 -24.62 14.19 -12.00
CA ARG A 16 -24.65 13.01 -11.13
C ARG A 16 -23.30 12.93 -10.46
N TRP A 17 -23.25 13.23 -9.19
CA TRP A 17 -22.14 12.92 -8.33
C TRP A 17 -22.05 11.40 -8.24
N GLY A 18 -21.10 10.83 -8.95
CA GLY A 18 -20.78 9.42 -8.79
C GLY A 18 -20.15 9.23 -7.42
N ALA A 19 -20.79 8.47 -6.57
CA ALA A 19 -20.21 7.97 -5.36
C ALA A 19 -19.10 6.99 -5.72
N ALA A 20 -17.89 7.50 -5.87
CA ALA A 20 -16.67 6.72 -6.04
C ALA A 20 -15.72 7.06 -4.90
N ALA A 21 -16.19 6.86 -3.67
CA ALA A 21 -15.34 6.89 -2.51
C ALA A 21 -15.32 5.48 -1.93
N LEU A 22 -14.47 4.68 -2.48
CA LEU A 22 -14.26 3.34 -1.99
C LEU A 22 -12.94 3.33 -1.22
N GLY A 23 -12.99 3.00 0.06
CA GLY A 23 -11.82 2.93 0.93
C GLY A 23 -10.72 2.04 0.36
N LEU A 24 -9.53 2.60 0.19
CA LEU A 24 -8.50 2.12 -0.73
C LEU A 24 -7.88 0.78 -0.38
N CYS A 25 -8.01 0.33 0.82
CA CYS A 25 -7.37 -0.93 1.19
C CYS A 25 -8.17 -2.18 0.87
N LEU A 26 -9.48 -2.05 0.69
CA LEU A 26 -10.31 -3.14 0.18
C LEU A 26 -10.79 -2.87 -1.25
N VAL A 27 -10.65 -1.65 -1.74
CA VAL A 27 -11.37 -1.14 -2.88
C VAL A 27 -10.52 -0.71 -4.06
N ALA A 28 -9.22 -0.57 -3.93
CA ALA A 28 -8.37 -0.50 -5.12
C ALA A 28 -8.61 -1.67 -6.10
N ALA A 29 -9.16 -2.78 -5.59
CA ALA A 29 -9.60 -3.91 -6.41
C ALA A 29 -10.90 -3.67 -7.18
N LEU A 30 -11.67 -2.64 -6.86
CA LEU A 30 -13.01 -2.42 -7.43
C LEU A 30 -13.12 -1.15 -8.29
N SER A 31 -12.07 -0.34 -8.40
CA SER A 31 -12.03 0.78 -9.34
C SER A 31 -11.77 0.29 -10.77
N VAL A 32 -12.63 -0.59 -11.28
CA VAL A 32 -12.69 -0.92 -12.69
C VAL A 32 -13.30 0.28 -13.42
N PRO A 33 -12.71 0.77 -14.53
CA PRO A 33 -13.34 1.80 -15.33
C PRO A 33 -14.73 1.35 -15.76
N ALA A 34 -15.69 2.26 -15.77
CA ALA A 34 -17.13 2.08 -15.93
C ALA A 34 -17.62 1.42 -17.24
N ALA A 35 -16.84 0.59 -17.88
CA ALA A 35 -17.23 -0.13 -19.08
C ALA A 35 -17.53 -1.64 -18.87
N HIS A 36 -17.16 -2.20 -17.70
CA HIS A 36 -17.51 -3.57 -17.35
C HIS A 36 -17.86 -3.64 -15.87
N THR A 37 -18.99 -3.06 -15.53
CA THR A 37 -19.64 -3.32 -14.25
C THR A 37 -19.94 -4.81 -14.16
N LEU A 38 -19.08 -5.57 -13.51
CA LEU A 38 -19.57 -6.69 -12.72
C LEU A 38 -20.46 -6.02 -11.68
N ALA A 39 -21.77 -6.03 -11.92
CA ALA A 39 -22.73 -5.68 -10.91
C ALA A 39 -22.48 -6.65 -9.73
N ILE A 40 -21.73 -6.21 -8.75
CA ILE A 40 -21.75 -6.81 -7.44
C ILE A 40 -23.15 -6.44 -6.95
N SER A 41 -24.04 -7.42 -7.00
CA SER A 41 -25.42 -7.32 -6.56
C SER A 41 -25.42 -6.77 -5.15
N THR A 42 -25.99 -5.59 -4.99
CA THR A 42 -26.39 -5.09 -3.68
C THR A 42 -27.46 -6.01 -3.14
N ALA A 43 -27.23 -6.57 -1.96
CA ALA A 43 -28.18 -7.37 -1.18
C ALA A 43 -28.63 -8.68 -1.87
N ASP A 44 -27.80 -9.67 -1.82
CA ASP A 44 -28.12 -11.09 -1.55
C ASP A 44 -26.79 -11.84 -1.48
N ASP A 45 -26.65 -12.83 -0.58
CA ASP A 45 -25.46 -13.60 -0.26
C ASP A 45 -24.62 -14.07 -1.48
N GLY A 46 -24.06 -13.13 -2.23
CA GLY A 46 -23.18 -13.42 -3.35
C GLY A 46 -21.91 -14.13 -2.87
N PRO A 47 -21.32 -15.08 -3.62
CA PRO A 47 -20.15 -15.80 -3.16
C PRO A 47 -18.98 -14.84 -2.94
N SER A 48 -18.42 -14.83 -1.72
CA SER A 48 -17.19 -14.12 -1.38
C SER A 48 -16.04 -14.53 -2.30
N ILE A 49 -15.13 -13.58 -2.60
CA ILE A 49 -13.88 -13.85 -3.32
C ILE A 49 -12.81 -14.52 -2.44
N ALA A 50 -13.04 -14.70 -1.14
CA ALA A 50 -12.09 -15.32 -0.21
C ALA A 50 -11.50 -16.65 -0.72
N PRO A 51 -12.26 -17.59 -1.33
CA PRO A 51 -11.68 -18.81 -1.87
C PRO A 51 -10.65 -18.58 -2.98
N ILE A 52 -10.77 -17.48 -3.72
CA ILE A 52 -9.81 -17.07 -4.76
C ILE A 52 -8.53 -16.53 -4.12
N LEU A 53 -8.66 -15.73 -3.08
CA LEU A 53 -7.53 -15.16 -2.35
C LEU A 53 -6.74 -16.23 -1.57
N LYS A 54 -7.39 -17.30 -1.13
CA LYS A 54 -6.76 -18.44 -0.43
C LYS A 54 -6.09 -19.46 -1.36
N ARG A 55 -6.00 -19.23 -2.66
CA ARG A 55 -5.26 -20.11 -3.56
C ARG A 55 -3.76 -19.99 -3.36
N ASP A 56 -3.09 -21.12 -3.23
CA ASP A 56 -1.64 -21.24 -3.04
C ASP A 56 -0.86 -20.99 -4.34
N ILE A 57 -0.99 -19.81 -4.90
CA ILE A 57 -0.30 -19.40 -6.12
C ILE A 57 0.64 -18.26 -5.80
N LEU A 58 1.93 -18.50 -6.00
CA LEU A 58 2.99 -17.48 -5.96
C LEU A 58 3.76 -17.52 -7.27
N VAL A 59 4.02 -16.37 -7.87
CA VAL A 59 4.75 -16.28 -9.15
C VAL A 59 5.84 -15.21 -9.01
N GLY A 60 7.08 -15.66 -8.81
CA GLY A 60 8.19 -14.74 -8.63
C GLY A 60 8.07 -13.84 -7.40
N ALA A 61 7.40 -14.34 -6.36
CA ALA A 61 7.12 -13.57 -5.15
C ALA A 61 8.41 -13.19 -4.41
N ASP A 62 8.49 -11.93 -4.01
CA ASP A 62 9.68 -11.37 -3.38
C ASP A 62 9.87 -11.91 -1.94
N MET A 63 11.10 -12.29 -1.62
CA MET A 63 11.57 -12.55 -0.25
C MET A 63 12.49 -11.40 0.18
N TRP A 64 12.35 -10.96 1.42
CA TRP A 64 13.00 -9.77 1.99
C TRP A 64 14.09 -10.10 3.01
N ASP A 65 14.28 -11.36 3.31
CA ASP A 65 15.34 -11.86 4.18
C ASP A 65 15.67 -13.32 3.80
N THR A 66 16.84 -13.78 4.18
CA THR A 66 17.25 -15.18 4.03
C THR A 66 16.54 -16.11 5.02
N LYS A 67 15.95 -15.54 6.08
CA LYS A 67 15.21 -16.28 7.13
C LYS A 67 13.78 -15.77 7.23
N PRO A 68 12.83 -16.66 7.52
CA PRO A 68 11.44 -16.26 7.75
C PRO A 68 11.32 -15.51 9.08
N ARG A 69 10.64 -14.37 9.08
CA ARG A 69 10.32 -13.56 10.26
C ARG A 69 9.19 -12.58 9.98
N LEU A 70 8.56 -12.06 11.02
CA LEU A 70 7.75 -10.86 10.91
C LEU A 70 8.67 -9.63 10.85
N MET A 71 8.35 -8.67 9.99
CA MET A 71 9.20 -7.50 9.72
C MET A 71 8.66 -6.22 10.31
N SER A 72 7.34 -6.05 10.32
CA SER A 72 6.69 -4.87 10.86
C SER A 72 5.30 -5.19 11.38
N LEU A 73 4.86 -4.36 12.31
CA LEU A 73 3.48 -4.20 12.74
C LEU A 73 3.14 -2.73 12.54
N THR A 74 2.16 -2.44 11.71
CA THR A 74 1.78 -1.09 11.31
C THR A 74 0.42 -0.73 11.86
N LEU A 75 0.36 0.41 12.54
CA LEU A 75 -0.86 1.01 13.07
C LEU A 75 -1.30 2.25 12.27
N ASN A 76 -0.50 2.66 11.31
CA ASN A 76 -0.72 3.86 10.48
C ASN A 76 -1.68 3.55 9.32
N PHE A 77 -2.66 2.74 9.60
CA PHE A 77 -3.63 2.32 8.64
C PHE A 77 -4.99 2.46 9.26
N GLU A 78 -5.76 3.37 8.71
CA GLU A 78 -7.00 3.80 9.32
C GLU A 78 -8.08 2.72 9.29
N GLY A 79 -7.94 1.71 8.42
CA GLY A 79 -8.93 0.69 8.13
C GLY A 79 -10.00 0.51 9.19
N ILE A 80 -11.18 1.00 8.91
CA ILE A 80 -12.39 0.75 9.66
C ILE A 80 -13.27 -0.13 8.82
N ILE A 81 -13.64 -1.26 9.37
CA ILE A 81 -14.28 -2.33 8.61
C ILE A 81 -15.61 -2.69 9.20
N GLY A 82 -16.60 -2.93 8.33
CA GLY A 82 -17.93 -3.32 8.74
C GLY A 82 -18.70 -2.17 9.38
N ILE A 83 -18.65 -1.00 8.82
CA ILE A 83 -19.41 0.15 9.30
C ILE A 83 -20.71 0.21 8.54
N PRO A 84 -21.88 -0.06 9.20
CA PRO A 84 -23.18 0.09 8.58
C PRO A 84 -23.31 1.49 7.98
N ASP A 85 -23.92 1.58 6.80
CA ASP A 85 -24.07 2.82 6.01
C ASP A 85 -22.77 3.45 5.50
N ALA A 86 -21.59 2.83 5.61
CA ALA A 86 -20.35 3.41 5.05
C ALA A 86 -20.39 3.58 3.52
N ASP A 87 -21.20 2.81 2.84
CA ASP A 87 -21.44 2.87 1.38
C ASP A 87 -22.80 3.46 1.00
N ASN A 88 -23.45 4.16 1.94
CA ASN A 88 -24.73 4.80 1.69
C ASN A 88 -24.61 5.79 0.51
N PRO A 89 -25.52 5.77 -0.46
CA PRO A 89 -25.47 6.68 -1.61
C PRO A 89 -25.65 8.15 -1.24
N ASP A 90 -26.19 8.46 -0.06
CA ASP A 90 -26.18 9.79 0.52
C ASP A 90 -24.84 9.98 1.27
N PHE A 91 -24.00 10.85 0.73
CA PHE A 91 -22.65 11.11 1.27
C PHE A 91 -22.69 11.59 2.72
N ASP A 92 -23.66 12.42 3.10
CA ASP A 92 -23.73 12.96 4.46
C ASP A 92 -24.11 11.85 5.46
N VAL A 93 -24.93 10.89 5.06
CA VAL A 93 -25.23 9.69 5.86
C VAL A 93 -24.00 8.81 6.00
N ALA A 94 -23.35 8.48 4.90
CA ALA A 94 -22.12 7.65 4.92
C ALA A 94 -21.02 8.28 5.79
N LYS A 95 -20.80 9.57 5.61
CA LYS A 95 -19.82 10.32 6.39
C LYS A 95 -20.14 10.30 7.89
N ALA A 96 -21.40 10.57 8.24
CA ALA A 96 -21.84 10.57 9.64
C ALA A 96 -21.68 9.19 10.29
N ALA A 97 -21.97 8.10 9.57
CA ALA A 97 -21.81 6.74 10.04
C ALA A 97 -20.34 6.42 10.34
N VAL A 98 -19.45 6.75 9.42
CA VAL A 98 -18.00 6.54 9.57
C VAL A 98 -17.43 7.35 10.73
N GLU A 99 -17.77 8.63 10.84
CA GLU A 99 -17.30 9.50 11.93
C GLU A 99 -17.83 9.05 13.30
N ALA A 100 -19.09 8.62 13.38
CA ALA A 100 -19.67 8.06 14.60
C ALA A 100 -18.98 6.77 15.05
N ALA A 101 -18.47 5.98 14.11
CA ALA A 101 -17.70 4.78 14.39
C ALA A 101 -16.24 5.06 14.79
N GLY A 102 -15.78 6.30 14.78
CA GLY A 102 -14.42 6.70 15.12
C GLY A 102 -13.48 6.84 13.91
N GLY A 103 -14.01 6.74 12.69
CA GLY A 103 -13.26 6.97 11.47
C GLY A 103 -13.23 8.42 11.02
N ALA A 104 -12.74 8.64 9.83
CA ALA A 104 -12.64 9.95 9.23
C ALA A 104 -12.88 9.94 7.72
N TRP A 105 -13.25 11.11 7.24
CA TRP A 105 -13.25 11.47 5.83
C TRP A 105 -12.26 12.60 5.60
N ASN A 106 -11.35 12.40 4.66
CA ASN A 106 -10.43 13.43 4.21
C ASN A 106 -10.86 13.93 2.82
N VAL A 107 -10.43 15.13 2.47
CA VAL A 107 -10.52 15.65 1.10
C VAL A 107 -9.12 15.72 0.54
N ILE A 108 -8.85 14.92 -0.46
CA ILE A 108 -7.54 14.80 -1.09
C ILE A 108 -7.61 15.21 -2.56
N THR A 109 -6.46 15.47 -3.16
CA THR A 109 -6.35 15.81 -4.57
C THR A 109 -5.97 14.56 -5.36
N GLU A 110 -6.76 14.22 -6.37
CA GLU A 110 -6.56 12.99 -7.16
C GLU A 110 -5.35 13.10 -8.08
N CYS A 111 -5.13 14.24 -8.71
CA CYS A 111 -3.93 14.47 -9.51
C CYS A 111 -3.53 15.93 -9.52
N SER A 112 -2.26 16.22 -9.86
CA SER A 112 -1.69 17.55 -9.75
C SER A 112 -1.95 18.45 -10.97
N THR A 113 -2.06 17.90 -12.17
CA THR A 113 -2.29 18.68 -13.40
C THR A 113 -3.74 19.06 -13.62
N THR A 114 -4.66 18.18 -13.25
CA THR A 114 -6.10 18.42 -13.26
C THR A 114 -6.68 18.12 -11.90
N PRO A 115 -6.43 18.98 -10.90
CA PRO A 115 -6.76 18.68 -9.52
C PRO A 115 -8.24 18.43 -9.37
N THR A 116 -8.60 17.21 -9.01
CA THR A 116 -9.96 16.83 -8.64
C THR A 116 -9.94 16.50 -7.16
N GLN A 117 -10.76 17.19 -6.40
CA GLN A 117 -10.91 16.88 -4.98
C GLN A 117 -11.86 15.71 -4.84
N ILE A 118 -11.44 14.71 -4.09
CA ILE A 118 -12.25 13.55 -3.73
C ILE A 118 -12.34 13.43 -2.22
N SER A 119 -13.46 12.94 -1.75
CA SER A 119 -13.61 12.51 -0.36
C SER A 119 -13.03 11.12 -0.21
N HIS A 120 -12.17 10.95 0.78
CA HIS A 120 -11.47 9.70 1.01
C HIS A 120 -11.70 9.18 2.42
N THR A 121 -12.00 7.89 2.51
CA THR A 121 -12.05 7.11 3.75
C THR A 121 -11.59 5.69 3.47
N THR A 122 -11.01 5.04 4.48
CA THR A 122 -10.68 3.61 4.43
C THR A 122 -11.80 2.73 5.00
N ALA A 123 -12.91 3.33 5.45
CA ALA A 123 -14.07 2.60 5.94
C ALA A 123 -14.78 1.85 4.82
N VAL A 124 -15.24 0.65 5.14
CA VAL A 124 -16.04 -0.20 4.24
C VAL A 124 -17.27 -0.73 4.97
N SER A 125 -18.35 -1.01 4.21
CA SER A 125 -19.58 -1.59 4.78
C SER A 125 -19.40 -3.06 5.19
N PRO A 126 -20.29 -3.62 6.02
CA PRO A 126 -20.28 -5.04 6.35
C PRO A 126 -20.36 -5.93 5.11
N GLU A 127 -21.16 -5.55 4.12
CA GLU A 127 -21.36 -6.27 2.86
C GLU A 127 -20.10 -6.29 2.01
N GLN A 128 -19.42 -5.14 1.89
CA GLN A 128 -18.13 -5.05 1.21
C GLN A 128 -17.06 -5.90 1.92
N TYR A 129 -17.02 -5.85 3.23
CA TYR A 129 -16.12 -6.68 4.02
C TYR A 129 -16.37 -8.17 3.80
N TYR A 130 -17.64 -8.62 3.89
CA TYR A 130 -18.02 -10.00 3.65
C TYR A 130 -17.65 -10.45 2.23
N SER A 131 -17.89 -9.62 1.23
CA SER A 131 -17.61 -9.94 -0.17
C SER A 131 -16.13 -10.32 -0.41
N VAL A 132 -15.22 -9.75 0.38
CA VAL A 132 -13.78 -10.01 0.27
C VAL A 132 -13.35 -11.17 1.18
N THR A 133 -13.83 -11.19 2.41
CA THR A 133 -13.33 -12.09 3.46
C THR A 133 -14.12 -13.40 3.60
N GLY A 134 -15.40 -13.36 3.24
CA GLY A 134 -16.34 -14.44 3.55
C GLY A 134 -16.69 -14.54 5.05
N VAL A 135 -16.33 -13.52 5.84
CA VAL A 135 -16.55 -13.45 7.28
C VAL A 135 -17.38 -12.22 7.60
N ASN A 136 -18.42 -12.39 8.40
CA ASN A 136 -19.18 -11.27 8.91
C ASN A 136 -18.39 -10.52 9.98
N GLY A 137 -18.43 -9.19 9.93
CA GLY A 137 -17.77 -8.35 10.91
C GLY A 137 -18.26 -6.92 10.85
N GLU A 138 -18.45 -6.33 12.02
CA GLU A 138 -18.85 -4.94 12.17
C GLU A 138 -17.93 -4.23 13.15
N PHE A 139 -17.69 -2.95 12.91
CA PHE A 139 -16.88 -2.08 13.76
C PHE A 139 -15.48 -2.62 14.05
N LEU A 140 -14.84 -3.23 13.06
CA LEU A 140 -13.50 -3.79 13.18
C LEU A 140 -12.43 -2.78 12.81
N ASP A 141 -11.33 -2.85 13.53
CA ASP A 141 -10.09 -2.14 13.22
C ASP A 141 -9.19 -3.01 12.34
N VAL A 142 -8.22 -2.37 11.70
CA VAL A 142 -7.22 -3.00 10.86
C VAL A 142 -5.83 -2.71 11.37
N VAL A 143 -4.99 -3.74 11.36
CA VAL A 143 -3.54 -3.59 11.47
C VAL A 143 -2.85 -4.42 10.41
N GLN A 144 -1.69 -3.96 9.97
CA GLN A 144 -0.92 -4.61 8.93
C GLN A 144 0.34 -5.26 9.52
N VAL A 145 0.59 -6.49 9.14
CA VAL A 145 1.81 -7.24 9.48
C VAL A 145 2.51 -7.64 8.20
N GLN A 146 3.82 -7.44 8.14
CA GLN A 146 4.61 -7.83 6.97
C GLN A 146 5.58 -8.95 7.33
N THR A 147 5.72 -9.90 6.40
CA THR A 147 6.57 -11.07 6.51
C THR A 147 7.76 -10.99 5.58
N SER A 148 8.89 -11.56 5.97
CA SER A 148 10.08 -11.56 5.12
C SER A 148 10.03 -12.60 3.99
N TRP A 149 9.19 -13.61 4.12
CA TRP A 149 8.88 -14.58 3.08
C TRP A 149 7.38 -14.50 2.77
N PRO A 150 6.96 -14.70 1.52
CA PRO A 150 5.55 -14.70 1.18
C PRO A 150 4.80 -15.80 1.94
N VAL A 151 3.56 -15.51 2.31
CA VAL A 151 2.70 -16.49 2.98
C VAL A 151 2.17 -17.52 2.01
N ARG A 152 1.80 -18.69 2.55
CA ARG A 152 0.98 -19.69 1.88
C ARG A 152 -0.49 -19.34 2.14
N PRO A 153 -1.23 -18.79 1.16
CA PRO A 153 -2.54 -18.17 1.42
C PRO A 153 -3.59 -19.09 2.03
N SER A 154 -3.56 -20.40 1.68
CA SER A 154 -4.53 -21.37 2.21
C SER A 154 -4.40 -21.63 3.72
N THR A 155 -3.30 -21.21 4.31
CA THR A 155 -3.02 -21.40 5.75
C THR A 155 -3.19 -20.13 6.57
N LEU A 156 -3.72 -19.06 5.95
CA LEU A 156 -3.87 -17.77 6.60
C LEU A 156 -5.31 -17.57 7.04
N ASP A 157 -5.52 -17.38 8.33
CA ASP A 157 -6.80 -16.94 8.89
C ASP A 157 -6.63 -16.18 10.22
N GLY A 158 -7.73 -15.69 10.81
CA GLY A 158 -7.69 -14.89 12.03
C GLY A 158 -7.16 -15.68 13.25
N THR A 159 -7.41 -16.98 13.30
CA THR A 159 -7.02 -17.84 14.45
C THR A 159 -5.53 -18.11 14.52
N ASP A 160 -4.77 -17.79 13.46
CA ASP A 160 -3.31 -17.83 13.48
C ASP A 160 -2.67 -16.83 14.44
N PHE A 161 -3.40 -15.84 14.94
CA PHE A 161 -2.81 -14.69 15.61
C PHE A 161 -3.39 -14.43 17.01
N LYS A 162 -2.56 -13.87 17.87
CA LYS A 162 -2.93 -13.18 19.11
C LYS A 162 -2.38 -11.76 19.05
N VAL A 163 -3.23 -10.79 19.33
CA VAL A 163 -2.88 -9.37 19.34
C VAL A 163 -2.93 -8.84 20.76
N THR A 164 -1.79 -8.41 21.31
CA THR A 164 -1.74 -7.75 22.60
C THR A 164 -1.88 -6.25 22.41
N LEU A 165 -2.78 -5.64 23.16
CA LEU A 165 -3.03 -4.19 23.13
C LEU A 165 -2.18 -3.46 24.19
N ASN A 166 -2.13 -2.14 24.11
CA ASN A 166 -1.33 -1.29 25.00
C ASN A 166 -1.82 -1.29 26.47
N ASP A 167 -3.03 -1.75 26.74
CA ASP A 167 -3.55 -1.97 28.11
C ASP A 167 -3.26 -3.37 28.66
N GLY A 168 -2.56 -4.21 27.88
CA GLY A 168 -2.23 -5.59 28.23
C GLY A 168 -3.30 -6.62 27.88
N SER A 169 -4.46 -6.22 27.40
CA SER A 169 -5.47 -7.16 26.93
C SER A 169 -5.02 -7.88 25.66
N VAL A 170 -5.54 -9.08 25.44
CA VAL A 170 -5.25 -9.90 24.25
C VAL A 170 -6.53 -10.09 23.46
N VAL A 171 -6.48 -9.80 22.18
CA VAL A 171 -7.61 -9.90 21.24
C VAL A 171 -7.27 -10.91 20.16
N ASP A 172 -8.25 -11.73 19.80
CA ASP A 172 -8.20 -12.63 18.67
C ASP A 172 -8.73 -11.89 17.42
N PRO A 173 -7.98 -11.85 16.33
CA PRO A 173 -8.51 -11.30 15.08
C PRO A 173 -9.74 -12.07 14.59
N VAL A 174 -10.71 -11.36 14.08
CA VAL A 174 -11.91 -11.94 13.44
C VAL A 174 -11.55 -12.58 12.10
N ALA A 175 -10.65 -11.93 11.35
CA ALA A 175 -10.14 -12.44 10.09
C ALA A 175 -8.70 -11.98 9.85
N SER A 176 -8.01 -12.69 8.96
CA SER A 176 -6.76 -12.25 8.36
C SER A 176 -6.76 -12.51 6.86
N MET A 177 -6.15 -11.61 6.08
CA MET A 177 -6.15 -11.67 4.64
C MET A 177 -4.90 -11.03 4.03
N ILE A 178 -4.70 -11.25 2.74
CA ILE A 178 -3.58 -10.69 1.94
C ILE A 178 -3.96 -9.41 1.17
N VAL A 179 -5.14 -8.88 1.41
CA VAL A 179 -5.62 -7.63 0.80
C VAL A 179 -4.80 -6.44 1.35
N PRO A 180 -4.41 -5.44 0.52
CA PRO A 180 -4.74 -5.24 -0.89
C PRO A 180 -3.81 -5.95 -1.90
N ASN A 181 -2.75 -6.60 -1.46
CA ASN A 181 -1.73 -7.21 -2.31
C ASN A 181 -2.29 -8.45 -3.04
N PHE A 182 -2.96 -8.23 -4.16
CA PHE A 182 -3.62 -9.29 -4.93
C PHE A 182 -2.68 -10.01 -5.90
N GLU A 183 -1.56 -9.42 -6.25
CA GLU A 183 -0.59 -9.97 -7.18
C GLU A 183 0.08 -11.23 -6.61
N TYR A 184 0.30 -12.22 -7.46
CA TYR A 184 0.94 -13.47 -7.04
C TYR A 184 2.44 -13.31 -6.69
N ASN A 185 3.02 -12.17 -7.01
CA ASN A 185 4.40 -11.80 -6.64
C ASN A 185 4.48 -11.04 -5.30
N GLU A 186 3.36 -10.64 -4.69
CA GLU A 186 3.31 -9.75 -3.54
C GLU A 186 2.52 -10.32 -2.35
N ARG A 187 2.95 -11.44 -1.83
CA ARG A 187 2.26 -12.19 -0.77
C ARG A 187 2.94 -12.06 0.60
N SER A 188 3.54 -10.91 0.89
CA SER A 188 4.28 -10.66 2.13
C SER A 188 3.56 -9.71 3.10
N VAL A 189 2.40 -9.21 2.74
CA VAL A 189 1.60 -8.27 3.53
C VAL A 189 0.33 -8.94 4.01
N LEU A 190 0.08 -8.86 5.31
CA LEU A 190 -1.08 -9.44 5.98
C LEU A 190 -1.87 -8.35 6.67
N ILE A 191 -3.18 -8.40 6.53
CA ILE A 191 -4.12 -7.55 7.25
C ILE A 191 -4.80 -8.39 8.33
N LEU A 192 -4.80 -7.91 9.56
CA LEU A 192 -5.55 -8.47 10.67
C LEU A 192 -6.73 -7.56 10.98
N ASN A 193 -7.91 -8.13 11.09
CA ASN A 193 -9.14 -7.41 11.42
C ASN A 193 -9.64 -7.85 12.79
N GLY A 194 -9.96 -6.88 13.66
CA GLY A 194 -10.44 -7.17 15.00
C GLY A 194 -10.82 -5.92 15.79
N GLU A 195 -11.36 -6.09 16.96
CA GLU A 195 -11.70 -5.00 17.86
C GLU A 195 -10.46 -4.49 18.62
N PHE A 196 -9.55 -3.84 17.91
CA PHE A 196 -8.29 -3.40 18.50
C PHE A 196 -8.39 -2.02 19.18
N GLY A 197 -9.42 -1.23 18.88
CA GLY A 197 -9.64 0.11 19.44
C GLY A 197 -8.79 1.21 18.82
N ASN A 198 -7.96 0.88 17.82
CA ASN A 198 -7.07 1.85 17.21
C ASN A 198 -7.75 2.80 16.21
N ARG A 199 -9.03 2.63 15.93
CA ARG A 199 -9.87 3.60 15.18
C ARG A 199 -10.24 4.83 16.01
N TYR A 200 -10.30 4.70 17.34
CA TYR A 200 -10.75 5.80 18.19
C TYR A 200 -9.65 6.85 18.36
N PRO A 201 -10.01 8.15 18.43
CA PRO A 201 -9.06 9.21 18.70
C PRO A 201 -8.46 9.06 20.11
N LYS A 202 -7.28 9.60 20.34
CA LYS A 202 -6.51 9.48 21.58
C LYS A 202 -7.29 9.91 22.84
N THR A 203 -8.26 10.81 22.69
CA THR A 203 -9.08 11.33 23.78
C THR A 203 -10.29 10.46 24.10
N ASP A 204 -10.61 9.46 23.27
CA ASP A 204 -11.70 8.55 23.51
C ASP A 204 -11.31 7.48 24.54
N SER A 205 -12.18 7.20 25.50
CA SER A 205 -11.94 6.20 26.53
C SER A 205 -11.82 4.76 25.99
N ARG A 206 -12.29 4.51 24.80
CA ARG A 206 -12.19 3.22 24.09
C ARG A 206 -10.87 3.08 23.33
N SER A 207 -10.09 4.16 23.23
CA SER A 207 -8.82 4.18 22.50
C SER A 207 -7.83 3.18 23.07
N ARG A 208 -7.49 2.18 22.28
CA ARG A 208 -6.46 1.19 22.50
C ARG A 208 -5.75 0.93 21.19
N TYR A 209 -4.64 0.23 21.21
CA TYR A 209 -3.91 -0.10 20.00
C TYR A 209 -2.97 -1.30 20.20
N PRO A 210 -2.73 -2.10 19.15
CA PRO A 210 -1.80 -3.21 19.18
C PRO A 210 -0.36 -2.78 19.48
N VAL A 211 0.27 -3.49 20.41
CA VAL A 211 1.70 -3.36 20.73
C VAL A 211 2.49 -4.63 20.44
N LYS A 212 1.82 -5.77 20.27
CA LYS A 212 2.45 -7.05 19.91
C LYS A 212 1.49 -7.89 19.09
N VAL A 213 2.03 -8.56 18.08
CA VAL A 213 1.38 -9.67 17.38
C VAL A 213 2.23 -10.91 17.54
N GLU A 214 1.57 -12.02 17.79
CA GLU A 214 2.17 -13.35 17.93
C GLU A 214 1.43 -14.35 17.03
N VAL A 215 2.19 -15.13 16.25
CA VAL A 215 1.63 -16.23 15.46
C VAL A 215 1.52 -17.45 16.36
N VAL A 216 0.30 -17.94 16.53
CA VAL A 216 -0.01 -19.08 17.38
C VAL A 216 -0.35 -20.32 16.55
N ARG A 217 -0.38 -21.47 17.18
CA ARG A 217 -0.79 -22.71 16.51
C ARG A 217 -2.29 -22.87 16.59
N ASP A 218 -2.90 -23.10 15.45
CA ASP A 218 -4.31 -23.46 15.31
C ASP A 218 -4.48 -24.77 14.53
N ALA A 219 -5.65 -25.00 13.91
CA ALA A 219 -5.95 -26.18 13.11
C ALA A 219 -5.21 -26.20 11.75
N THR A 220 -4.94 -25.02 11.18
CA THR A 220 -4.27 -24.80 9.87
C THR A 220 -3.05 -23.90 10.02
N PRO A 221 -2.01 -24.28 10.77
CA PRO A 221 -0.94 -23.38 11.19
C PRO A 221 -0.29 -22.61 10.05
N LEU A 222 -0.15 -21.30 10.19
CA LEU A 222 0.40 -20.40 9.18
C LEU A 222 1.76 -20.86 8.67
N GLN A 223 1.89 -20.92 7.35
CA GLN A 223 3.12 -21.29 6.65
C GLN A 223 3.61 -20.15 5.75
N LEU A 224 4.92 -19.99 5.73
CA LEU A 224 5.64 -19.11 4.81
C LEU A 224 6.35 -19.93 3.75
N VAL A 225 6.45 -19.38 2.53
CA VAL A 225 7.06 -20.05 1.39
C VAL A 225 8.45 -19.46 1.16
N GLY A 226 9.47 -20.27 1.40
CA GLY A 226 10.87 -19.88 1.25
C GLY A 226 11.51 -20.37 -0.05
N PRO A 227 12.86 -20.33 -0.10
CA PRO A 227 13.61 -20.69 -1.30
C PRO A 227 13.20 -22.06 -1.86
N ARG A 228 13.00 -22.12 -3.18
CA ARG A 228 12.60 -23.34 -3.91
C ARG A 228 11.26 -23.94 -3.45
N GLY A 229 10.37 -23.10 -2.89
CA GLY A 229 9.05 -23.55 -2.42
C GLY A 229 9.08 -24.29 -1.08
N LYS A 230 10.20 -24.25 -0.33
CA LYS A 230 10.28 -24.85 1.00
C LYS A 230 9.33 -24.15 1.96
N LEU A 231 8.47 -24.91 2.58
CA LEU A 231 7.54 -24.38 3.60
C LEU A 231 8.23 -24.24 4.94
N ALA A 232 7.93 -23.16 5.65
CA ALA A 232 8.36 -22.92 7.02
C ALA A 232 7.16 -22.50 7.86
N SER A 233 7.03 -23.06 9.06
CA SER A 233 6.00 -22.64 10.01
C SER A 233 6.30 -21.24 10.53
N ALA A 234 5.27 -20.40 10.59
CA ALA A 234 5.34 -19.09 11.23
C ALA A 234 5.02 -19.14 12.74
N VAL A 235 4.53 -20.27 13.23
CA VAL A 235 4.14 -20.43 14.65
C VAL A 235 5.29 -20.09 15.60
N GLY A 236 5.01 -19.22 16.56
CA GLY A 236 5.97 -18.71 17.53
C GLY A 236 6.71 -17.43 17.08
N MET A 237 6.49 -16.98 15.84
CA MET A 237 7.01 -15.66 15.42
C MET A 237 6.25 -14.55 16.12
N THR A 238 6.98 -13.52 16.53
CA THR A 238 6.41 -12.35 17.20
C THR A 238 6.95 -11.06 16.60
N ILE A 239 6.14 -10.01 16.66
CA ILE A 239 6.56 -8.64 16.36
C ILE A 239 5.97 -7.69 17.40
N THR A 240 6.77 -6.74 17.86
CA THR A 240 6.32 -5.68 18.76
C THR A 240 6.36 -4.34 18.03
N ASN A 241 5.49 -3.44 18.45
CA ASN A 241 5.45 -2.05 17.98
C ASN A 241 5.53 -1.11 19.17
N ASP A 242 6.44 -0.14 19.07
CA ASP A 242 6.65 0.92 20.06
C ASP A 242 6.00 2.26 19.65
N LYS A 243 5.23 2.26 18.56
CA LYS A 243 4.54 3.44 18.03
C LYS A 243 3.08 3.46 18.47
N THR A 244 2.51 4.67 18.43
CA THR A 244 1.07 4.88 18.59
C THR A 244 0.40 5.01 17.23
N PRO A 245 -0.91 4.79 17.13
CA PRO A 245 -1.66 5.04 15.88
C PRO A 245 -2.00 6.53 15.71
N TYR A 246 -1.58 7.40 16.63
CA TYR A 246 -1.95 8.79 16.63
C TYR A 246 -0.94 9.66 15.89
N ASP A 247 -1.40 10.83 15.48
CA ASP A 247 -0.63 11.86 14.78
C ASP A 247 0.32 12.59 15.74
N ASP A 248 1.13 11.83 16.45
CA ASP A 248 2.11 12.37 17.38
C ASP A 248 3.44 12.63 16.64
N GLN A 249 3.90 13.87 16.71
CA GLN A 249 5.23 14.25 16.23
C GLN A 249 6.16 14.56 17.41
N PRO A 250 6.71 13.55 18.09
CA PRO A 250 7.66 13.78 19.17
C PRO A 250 8.92 14.47 18.64
N SER A 251 9.70 15.06 19.54
CA SER A 251 10.94 15.76 19.19
C SER A 251 11.98 14.85 18.52
N ASP A 252 11.95 13.55 18.81
CA ASP A 252 12.78 12.57 18.12
C ASP A 252 12.07 12.08 16.83
N PRO A 253 12.59 12.40 15.64
CA PRO A 253 11.99 12.01 14.37
C PRO A 253 11.85 10.49 14.18
N LYS A 254 12.65 9.68 14.88
CA LYS A 254 12.57 8.20 14.82
C LYS A 254 11.30 7.66 15.45
N LYS A 255 10.66 8.46 16.30
CA LYS A 255 9.40 8.10 16.95
C LYS A 255 8.16 8.59 16.21
N TRP A 256 8.33 9.28 15.10
CA TRP A 256 7.20 9.73 14.29
C TRP A 256 6.44 8.53 13.71
N THR A 257 5.14 8.70 13.58
CA THR A 257 4.21 7.63 13.20
C THR A 257 3.93 7.55 11.70
N GLY A 258 4.42 8.51 10.91
CA GLY A 258 4.25 8.54 9.45
C GLY A 258 4.83 7.32 8.70
N PRO A 259 4.55 7.18 7.42
CA PRO A 259 4.92 6.01 6.62
C PRO A 259 6.44 5.84 6.54
N ARG A 260 6.89 4.60 6.37
CA ARG A 260 8.32 4.23 6.32
C ARG A 260 8.58 3.11 5.33
N ILE A 261 9.81 3.03 4.89
CA ILE A 261 10.33 1.89 4.15
C ILE A 261 10.88 0.89 5.17
N ILE A 262 10.49 -0.37 5.07
CA ILE A 262 10.99 -1.46 5.94
C ILE A 262 12.04 -2.32 5.28
N ALA A 263 12.02 -2.41 3.96
CA ALA A 263 13.02 -3.13 3.18
C ALA A 263 13.18 -2.52 1.79
N ALA A 264 14.33 -2.72 1.19
CA ALA A 264 14.58 -2.39 -0.20
C ALA A 264 15.49 -3.46 -0.82
N LYS A 265 15.26 -3.77 -2.11
CA LYS A 265 16.01 -4.80 -2.82
C LYS A 265 16.30 -4.40 -4.25
N MET A 266 17.56 -4.46 -4.64
CA MET A 266 18.02 -4.22 -6.01
C MET A 266 18.05 -5.54 -6.78
N THR A 267 17.33 -5.61 -7.90
CA THR A 267 17.30 -6.78 -8.78
C THR A 267 17.54 -6.38 -10.24
N ARG A 268 17.81 -7.35 -11.09
CA ARG A 268 17.69 -7.16 -12.54
C ARG A 268 16.22 -7.06 -12.89
N MET A 269 15.91 -6.22 -13.87
CA MET A 269 14.55 -6.12 -14.38
C MET A 269 14.10 -7.47 -14.96
N SER A 270 12.88 -7.82 -14.72
CA SER A 270 12.22 -8.96 -15.34
C SER A 270 11.31 -8.46 -16.47
N THR A 271 11.18 -9.26 -17.51
CA THR A 271 10.19 -9.02 -18.57
C THR A 271 8.87 -9.75 -18.29
N LEU A 272 8.81 -10.51 -17.19
CA LEU A 272 7.56 -11.13 -16.74
C LEU A 272 6.62 -10.02 -16.26
N GLY A 273 5.40 -10.06 -16.76
CA GLY A 273 4.31 -9.26 -16.21
C GLY A 273 3.93 -9.72 -14.82
N GLU A 274 3.16 -8.92 -14.15
CA GLU A 274 2.56 -9.26 -12.88
C GLU A 274 1.24 -9.99 -13.10
N ASN A 275 0.97 -10.92 -12.21
CA ASN A 275 -0.22 -11.76 -12.28
C ASN A 275 -1.02 -11.62 -11.01
N GLY A 276 -2.32 -11.52 -11.15
CA GLY A 276 -3.26 -11.54 -10.04
C GLY A 276 -4.47 -12.43 -10.32
N PRO A 277 -5.33 -12.66 -9.34
CA PRO A 277 -6.55 -13.40 -9.53
C PRO A 277 -7.52 -12.64 -10.45
N ILE A 278 -8.07 -13.34 -11.46
CA ILE A 278 -9.29 -12.89 -12.13
C ILE A 278 -10.45 -13.15 -11.14
N PRO A 279 -11.29 -12.23 -10.80
CA PRO A 279 -11.60 -10.94 -11.43
C PRO A 279 -10.88 -9.71 -10.82
N LEU A 280 -10.00 -9.85 -9.85
CA LEU A 280 -9.45 -8.73 -9.09
C LEU A 280 -8.46 -7.88 -9.92
N LYS A 281 -7.54 -8.54 -10.59
CA LYS A 281 -6.53 -7.89 -11.45
C LYS A 281 -6.67 -8.29 -12.93
N GLN A 282 -7.80 -8.81 -13.33
CA GLN A 282 -8.07 -9.27 -14.71
C GLN A 282 -7.01 -10.24 -15.28
N GLY A 283 -6.33 -10.97 -14.40
CA GLY A 283 -5.30 -11.94 -14.74
C GLY A 283 -3.91 -11.33 -14.80
N LEU A 284 -3.29 -11.37 -15.99
CA LEU A 284 -1.93 -10.89 -16.18
C LEU A 284 -1.90 -9.36 -16.24
N LEU A 285 -1.13 -8.76 -15.35
CA LEU A 285 -0.81 -7.35 -15.40
C LEU A 285 0.49 -7.13 -16.17
N PRO A 286 0.63 -6.02 -16.91
CA PRO A 286 1.87 -5.67 -17.54
C PRO A 286 2.93 -5.37 -16.46
N ASN A 287 4.20 -5.69 -16.75
CA ASN A 287 5.30 -5.12 -16.00
C ASN A 287 5.41 -3.63 -16.38
N ASP A 288 4.91 -2.77 -15.54
CA ASP A 288 4.79 -1.34 -15.86
C ASP A 288 6.14 -0.66 -16.01
N GLY A 289 7.16 -1.07 -15.25
CA GLY A 289 8.52 -0.55 -15.41
C GLY A 289 9.08 -0.74 -16.83
N VAL A 290 8.81 -1.89 -17.46
CA VAL A 290 9.19 -2.12 -18.86
C VAL A 290 8.25 -1.36 -19.80
N SER A 291 6.95 -1.34 -19.52
CA SER A 291 5.96 -0.64 -20.33
C SER A 291 6.20 0.87 -20.37
N MET A 292 6.56 1.44 -19.23
CA MET A 292 6.78 2.89 -19.08
C MET A 292 8.12 3.34 -19.67
N TYR A 293 9.19 2.63 -19.36
CA TYR A 293 10.56 3.08 -19.66
C TYR A 293 11.22 2.35 -20.84
N GLY A 294 10.66 1.22 -21.25
CA GLY A 294 11.18 0.37 -22.31
C GLY A 294 12.37 -0.48 -21.88
N GLU A 295 12.56 -1.63 -22.52
CA GLU A 295 13.61 -2.62 -22.17
C GLU A 295 15.04 -2.07 -22.17
N LYS A 296 15.34 -1.06 -22.98
CA LYS A 296 16.68 -0.45 -23.03
C LYS A 296 17.00 0.33 -21.76
N LYS A 297 16.00 0.94 -21.12
CA LYS A 297 16.13 1.76 -19.91
C LYS A 297 15.84 0.95 -18.65
N ALA A 298 14.81 0.11 -18.65
CA ALA A 298 14.49 -0.75 -17.53
C ALA A 298 15.46 -1.91 -17.41
N LYS A 299 16.65 -1.65 -16.82
CA LYS A 299 17.70 -2.67 -16.61
C LYS A 299 17.72 -3.24 -15.21
N PHE A 300 17.44 -2.40 -14.24
CA PHE A 300 17.40 -2.76 -12.83
C PHE A 300 16.13 -2.22 -12.19
N ARG A 301 15.65 -2.96 -11.21
CA ARG A 301 14.54 -2.60 -10.35
C ARG A 301 15.04 -2.54 -8.91
N MET A 302 14.92 -1.41 -8.28
CA MET A 302 15.09 -1.28 -6.84
C MET A 302 13.68 -1.18 -6.25
N ARG A 303 13.17 -2.30 -5.74
CA ARG A 303 11.86 -2.40 -5.08
C ARG A 303 11.99 -2.02 -3.62
N MET A 304 11.10 -1.16 -3.15
CA MET A 304 10.92 -0.88 -1.73
C MET A 304 9.65 -1.52 -1.22
N LEU A 305 9.69 -2.00 0.02
CA LEU A 305 8.53 -2.47 0.77
C LEU A 305 8.22 -1.42 1.85
N THR A 306 7.00 -0.90 1.84
CA THR A 306 6.58 0.20 2.70
C THR A 306 5.69 -0.26 3.84
N VAL A 307 5.52 0.56 4.86
CA VAL A 307 4.51 0.38 5.93
C VAL A 307 3.42 1.42 5.78
N GLY A 308 2.20 1.06 6.14
CA GLY A 308 1.09 1.98 6.25
C GLY A 308 0.28 2.16 4.96
N GLY A 309 0.33 1.20 4.04
CA GLY A 309 -0.37 1.32 2.75
C GLY A 309 0.38 2.21 1.76
N ALA A 310 -0.32 2.78 0.82
CA ALA A 310 0.21 3.68 -0.18
C ALA A 310 0.81 4.96 0.41
N PHE A 311 1.79 5.52 -0.26
CA PHE A 311 2.28 6.86 0.07
C PHE A 311 1.39 7.93 -0.56
N SER A 312 1.05 8.95 0.23
CA SER A 312 0.33 10.14 -0.23
C SER A 312 1.26 11.36 -0.16
N PRO A 313 1.80 11.81 -1.29
CA PRO A 313 2.68 12.97 -1.31
C PRO A 313 1.88 14.27 -1.20
N ASP A 314 2.18 15.09 -0.19
CA ASP A 314 1.62 16.44 -0.01
C ASP A 314 0.07 16.53 -0.12
N GLY A 315 -0.65 15.47 0.28
CA GLY A 315 -2.11 15.39 0.17
C GLY A 315 -2.63 15.08 -1.24
N ILE A 316 -1.73 14.73 -2.16
CA ILE A 316 -2.09 14.14 -3.44
C ILE A 316 -2.26 12.63 -3.24
N PHE A 317 -3.29 12.08 -3.83
CA PHE A 317 -3.59 10.68 -3.73
C PHE A 317 -2.65 9.85 -4.60
N GLY A 318 -1.85 9.00 -3.95
CA GLY A 318 -0.91 8.11 -4.60
C GLY A 318 0.39 8.77 -5.06
N MET A 319 1.33 7.94 -5.46
CA MET A 319 2.60 8.32 -6.04
C MET A 319 2.49 8.40 -7.56
N HIS A 320 3.37 9.20 -8.19
CA HIS A 320 3.43 9.34 -9.63
C HIS A 320 4.83 9.02 -10.15
N PRO A 321 4.98 8.65 -11.42
CA PRO A 321 6.28 8.25 -11.98
C PRO A 321 7.41 9.25 -11.76
N GLY A 322 7.10 10.56 -11.75
CA GLY A 322 8.05 11.64 -11.55
C GLY A 322 8.40 11.97 -10.10
N ASP A 323 7.75 11.34 -9.12
CA ASP A 323 7.85 11.75 -7.72
C ASP A 323 9.13 11.31 -7.01
N TYR A 324 9.96 10.49 -7.66
CA TYR A 324 11.23 10.07 -7.07
C TYR A 324 12.03 11.25 -6.50
N ARG A 325 12.20 12.32 -7.28
CA ARG A 325 12.99 13.50 -6.88
C ARG A 325 12.44 14.21 -5.65
N LYS A 326 11.14 14.17 -5.48
CA LYS A 326 10.47 14.87 -4.39
C LYS A 326 10.66 14.19 -3.04
N HIS A 327 10.80 12.86 -3.04
CA HIS A 327 10.64 12.07 -1.80
C HIS A 327 11.80 11.12 -1.50
N PHE A 328 12.56 10.69 -2.50
CA PHE A 328 13.55 9.62 -2.35
C PHE A 328 14.95 10.02 -2.78
N ARG A 329 15.91 9.31 -2.24
CA ARG A 329 17.31 9.41 -2.64
C ARG A 329 17.99 8.05 -2.52
N LEU A 330 18.65 7.62 -3.60
CA LEU A 330 19.55 6.48 -3.58
C LEU A 330 20.98 6.94 -3.29
N VAL A 331 21.74 6.12 -2.58
CA VAL A 331 23.14 6.38 -2.31
C VAL A 331 23.97 5.18 -2.72
N ALA A 332 24.93 5.42 -3.62
CA ALA A 332 25.97 4.47 -3.95
C ALA A 332 27.22 4.76 -3.12
N ILE A 333 27.98 3.71 -2.81
CA ILE A 333 29.26 3.80 -2.10
C ILE A 333 30.34 3.24 -3.02
N GLU A 334 31.27 4.11 -3.42
CA GLU A 334 32.42 3.75 -4.27
C GLU A 334 33.44 2.88 -3.51
N ASN A 335 34.41 2.34 -4.23
CA ASN A 335 35.45 1.48 -3.64
C ASN A 335 36.32 2.19 -2.59
N ASP A 336 36.50 3.51 -2.73
CA ASP A 336 37.25 4.34 -1.80
C ASP A 336 36.40 4.85 -0.61
N GLY A 337 35.11 4.49 -0.57
CA GLY A 337 34.15 4.94 0.45
C GLY A 337 33.43 6.24 0.09
N THR A 338 33.72 6.87 -1.04
CA THR A 338 33.01 8.06 -1.51
C THR A 338 31.52 7.75 -1.71
N ARG A 339 30.68 8.69 -1.28
CA ARG A 339 29.23 8.56 -1.38
C ARG A 339 28.70 9.36 -2.57
N VAL A 340 28.15 8.67 -3.54
CA VAL A 340 27.46 9.27 -4.69
C VAL A 340 25.95 9.26 -4.41
N GLN A 341 25.36 10.43 -4.35
CA GLN A 341 23.91 10.59 -4.17
C GLN A 341 23.24 10.65 -5.54
N LEU A 342 22.33 9.74 -5.81
CA LEU A 342 21.51 9.73 -7.01
C LEU A 342 20.21 10.44 -6.69
N VAL A 343 20.04 11.66 -7.18
CA VAL A 343 18.93 12.56 -6.81
C VAL A 343 18.01 12.81 -7.98
N GLU A 344 18.58 13.16 -9.14
CA GLU A 344 17.80 13.62 -10.29
C GLU A 344 17.53 12.48 -11.28
N PRO A 345 16.27 12.10 -11.52
CA PRO A 345 15.91 11.22 -12.63
C PRO A 345 16.40 11.79 -13.96
N GLY A 346 16.77 10.92 -14.88
CA GLY A 346 17.26 11.35 -16.18
C GLY A 346 18.74 11.76 -16.21
N THR A 347 19.36 11.98 -15.06
CA THR A 347 20.79 12.31 -14.96
C THR A 347 21.65 11.03 -14.93
N THR A 348 22.72 11.01 -15.70
CA THR A 348 23.70 9.92 -15.63
C THR A 348 24.73 10.23 -14.55
N TYR A 349 24.78 9.38 -13.55
CA TYR A 349 25.81 9.38 -12.50
C TYR A 349 26.90 8.38 -12.85
N TYR A 350 28.10 8.62 -12.34
CA TYR A 350 29.21 7.67 -12.45
C TYR A 350 29.58 7.20 -11.06
N VAL A 351 29.68 5.90 -10.91
CA VAL A 351 30.05 5.23 -9.66
C VAL A 351 31.20 4.27 -9.98
N ASP A 352 32.36 4.46 -9.37
CA ASP A 352 33.60 3.79 -9.75
C ASP A 352 33.87 3.87 -11.29
N GLY A 353 33.54 5.01 -11.92
CA GLY A 353 33.65 5.22 -13.36
C GLY A 353 32.63 4.50 -14.23
N HIS A 354 31.61 3.85 -13.62
CA HIS A 354 30.56 3.13 -14.32
C HIS A 354 29.23 3.93 -14.33
N PRO A 355 28.56 4.05 -15.48
CA PRO A 355 27.33 4.86 -15.56
C PRO A 355 26.13 4.15 -14.90
N ILE A 356 25.30 4.96 -14.26
CA ILE A 356 24.00 4.57 -13.71
C ILE A 356 23.05 5.77 -13.80
N ARG A 357 21.76 5.52 -14.04
CA ARG A 357 20.74 6.54 -14.17
C ARG A 357 19.44 6.05 -13.57
N ILE A 358 18.74 6.93 -12.87
CA ILE A 358 17.36 6.71 -12.44
C ILE A 358 16.45 7.13 -13.59
N GLU A 359 15.53 6.26 -13.97
CA GLU A 359 14.53 6.56 -15.00
C GLU A 359 13.24 7.13 -14.38
N GLY A 360 12.80 6.63 -13.22
CA GLY A 360 11.63 7.08 -12.48
C GLY A 360 11.07 5.98 -11.57
N LEU A 361 9.83 6.19 -11.10
CA LEU A 361 9.08 5.20 -10.34
C LEU A 361 8.20 4.35 -11.25
N ALA A 362 7.86 3.16 -10.78
CA ALA A 362 6.97 2.20 -11.41
C ALA A 362 6.29 1.35 -10.33
N ASP A 363 5.42 0.45 -10.73
CA ASP A 363 4.59 -0.37 -9.83
C ASP A 363 3.66 0.53 -9.00
N LEU A 364 2.93 1.37 -9.72
CA LEU A 364 2.14 2.45 -9.15
C LEU A 364 0.64 2.30 -9.46
N GLY A 365 0.24 1.14 -9.95
CA GLY A 365 -1.15 0.85 -10.23
C GLY A 365 -1.46 0.52 -11.68
N VAL A 366 -2.75 0.42 -11.97
CA VAL A 366 -3.24 0.02 -13.28
C VAL A 366 -2.89 1.09 -14.32
N LYS A 367 -2.27 0.67 -15.42
CA LYS A 367 -1.96 1.55 -16.53
C LYS A 367 -3.21 2.26 -17.02
N LYS A 368 -3.17 3.59 -17.02
CA LYS A 368 -4.07 4.45 -17.80
C LYS A 368 -3.45 4.69 -19.20
N ASP A 369 -4.16 5.41 -20.07
CA ASP A 369 -3.69 5.70 -21.43
C ASP A 369 -2.34 6.44 -21.44
N THR A 370 -2.10 7.24 -20.41
CA THR A 370 -0.85 7.96 -20.17
C THR A 370 -0.30 7.63 -18.79
N TYR A 371 1.03 7.63 -18.66
CA TYR A 371 1.72 7.55 -17.36
C TYR A 371 2.11 8.97 -16.90
N ASP A 372 1.13 9.84 -16.82
CA ASP A 372 1.30 11.21 -16.33
C ASP A 372 1.08 11.29 -14.82
N ASP A 373 0.99 12.50 -14.28
CA ASP A 373 0.78 12.75 -12.87
C ASP A 373 -0.65 12.45 -12.34
N CYS A 374 -1.51 11.92 -13.21
CA CYS A 374 -2.78 11.31 -12.82
C CYS A 374 -2.73 9.77 -12.83
N TYR A 375 -1.56 9.17 -13.04
CA TYR A 375 -1.35 7.75 -12.91
C TYR A 375 -1.30 7.40 -11.43
N GLN A 376 -2.32 6.72 -10.95
CA GLN A 376 -2.49 6.42 -9.54
C GLN A 376 -1.74 5.17 -9.13
N GLU A 377 -1.19 5.18 -7.93
CA GLU A 377 -0.70 4.01 -7.23
C GLU A 377 -1.83 2.98 -7.05
N ASP A 378 -1.48 1.71 -7.08
CA ASP A 378 -2.43 0.62 -6.88
C ASP A 378 -2.74 0.33 -5.41
N SER A 379 -2.27 1.19 -4.52
CA SER A 379 -2.48 1.12 -3.06
C SER A 379 -1.76 -0.04 -2.38
N GLU A 380 -0.74 -0.56 -3.02
CA GLU A 380 0.06 -1.64 -2.48
C GLU A 380 1.28 -1.15 -1.70
N ASN A 381 1.93 -2.07 -1.01
CA ASN A 381 3.06 -1.75 -0.16
C ASN A 381 4.40 -1.79 -0.89
N GLN A 382 4.41 -1.86 -2.20
CA GLN A 382 5.62 -2.00 -3.01
C GLN A 382 5.68 -0.93 -4.08
N ILE A 383 6.84 -0.30 -4.20
CA ILE A 383 7.11 0.73 -5.20
C ILE A 383 8.48 0.44 -5.81
N ASP A 384 8.58 0.55 -7.12
CA ASP A 384 9.79 0.29 -7.87
C ASP A 384 10.48 1.57 -8.32
N VAL A 385 11.78 1.67 -8.09
CA VAL A 385 12.65 2.64 -8.77
C VAL A 385 13.33 1.94 -9.93
N ILE A 386 13.11 2.44 -11.13
CA ILE A 386 13.66 1.88 -12.36
C ILE A 386 14.97 2.55 -12.71
N LEU A 387 15.99 1.74 -13.03
CA LEU A 387 17.33 2.22 -13.36
C LEU A 387 17.85 1.61 -14.64
N SER A 388 18.67 2.41 -15.34
CA SER A 388 19.49 1.97 -16.48
C SER A 388 20.97 2.14 -16.16
N GLY A 389 21.83 1.46 -16.90
CA GLY A 389 23.27 1.60 -16.77
C GLY A 389 24.03 0.30 -16.50
N SER A 390 25.13 0.42 -15.77
CA SER A 390 26.06 -0.68 -15.50
C SER A 390 25.66 -1.49 -14.26
N VAL A 391 25.76 -2.82 -14.35
CA VAL A 391 25.59 -3.69 -13.18
C VAL A 391 26.64 -3.44 -12.10
N LYS A 392 27.85 -2.96 -12.48
CA LYS A 392 28.87 -2.62 -11.50
C LYS A 392 28.47 -1.41 -10.66
N ALA A 393 27.90 -0.39 -11.30
CA ALA A 393 27.37 0.78 -10.59
C ALA A 393 26.12 0.43 -9.78
N ALA A 394 25.17 -0.32 -10.34
CA ALA A 394 23.97 -0.75 -9.63
C ALA A 394 24.31 -1.51 -8.33
N LYS A 395 25.34 -2.35 -8.34
CA LYS A 395 25.81 -3.08 -7.17
C LYS A 395 26.34 -2.18 -6.05
N ARG A 396 26.75 -0.95 -6.37
CA ARG A 396 27.24 0.04 -5.41
C ARG A 396 26.12 0.83 -4.75
N ILE A 397 24.92 0.78 -5.28
CA ILE A 397 23.76 1.44 -4.67
C ILE A 397 23.29 0.57 -3.51
N THR A 398 23.60 1.02 -2.29
CA THR A 398 23.40 0.22 -1.08
C THR A 398 22.44 0.83 -0.08
N ILE A 399 22.02 2.07 -0.29
CA ILE A 399 21.14 2.78 0.66
C ILE A 399 20.02 3.46 -0.11
N LEU A 400 18.79 3.26 0.38
CA LEU A 400 17.61 4.04 0.03
C LEU A 400 17.26 4.95 1.21
N GLN A 401 16.93 6.20 0.92
CA GLN A 401 16.60 7.21 1.94
C GLN A 401 15.27 7.87 1.63
N ILE A 402 14.52 8.19 2.70
CA ILE A 402 13.60 9.31 2.73
C ILE A 402 14.35 10.45 3.41
N PRO A 403 14.70 11.53 2.67
CA PRO A 403 15.50 12.64 3.20
C PRO A 403 14.72 13.51 4.17
N ALA A 404 15.42 14.45 4.81
CA ALA A 404 14.78 15.41 5.69
C ALA A 404 13.85 16.34 4.90
N ARG A 405 12.68 16.58 5.44
CA ARG A 405 11.80 17.67 5.04
C ARG A 405 12.59 18.98 5.12
N GLY A 406 12.55 19.79 4.08
CA GLY A 406 13.25 21.06 4.01
C GLY A 406 14.56 21.05 3.22
N ASP A 407 15.17 19.89 2.97
CA ASP A 407 16.37 19.77 2.09
C ASP A 407 15.96 19.71 0.59
N GLY A 408 14.89 20.39 0.20
CA GLY A 408 14.33 20.32 -1.15
C GLY A 408 13.49 19.06 -1.41
N TYR A 409 13.06 18.38 -0.34
CA TYR A 409 12.19 17.21 -0.37
C TYR A 409 10.83 17.52 0.24
N SER A 410 9.79 17.00 -0.36
CA SER A 410 8.42 17.09 0.15
C SER A 410 8.12 15.96 1.13
N PRO A 411 7.20 16.18 2.08
CA PRO A 411 6.78 15.13 3.00
C PRO A 411 5.95 14.05 2.29
N LEU A 412 6.06 12.83 2.80
CA LEU A 412 5.19 11.71 2.47
C LEU A 412 4.27 11.43 3.65
N TYR A 413 3.03 11.08 3.37
CA TYR A 413 2.03 10.70 4.34
C TYR A 413 1.51 9.29 4.02
N SER A 414 0.81 8.68 4.93
CA SER A 414 0.00 7.52 4.64
C SER A 414 -1.24 7.95 3.84
N ASP A 415 -1.84 7.00 3.20
CA ASP A 415 -3.04 7.19 2.41
C ASP A 415 -4.14 7.92 3.21
N GLY A 416 -4.79 8.88 2.58
CA GLY A 416 -5.79 9.74 3.21
C GLY A 416 -5.27 10.94 3.99
N GLY A 417 -4.00 11.08 4.25
CA GLY A 417 -3.47 12.22 5.00
C GLY A 417 -2.40 13.03 4.27
N PRO A 418 -2.25 14.34 4.58
CA PRO A 418 -3.17 15.16 5.34
C PRO A 418 -4.33 15.70 4.51
N GLY A 419 -4.34 15.51 3.17
CA GLY A 419 -5.32 16.06 2.25
C GLY A 419 -5.37 17.60 2.22
N ASN A 420 -6.32 18.12 1.48
CA ASN A 420 -6.53 19.58 1.39
C ASN A 420 -7.25 20.15 2.62
N ILE A 421 -8.01 19.31 3.32
CA ILE A 421 -8.77 19.68 4.52
C ILE A 421 -8.58 18.56 5.55
N PRO A 422 -7.42 18.53 6.25
CA PRO A 422 -7.17 17.50 7.25
C PRO A 422 -8.12 17.65 8.44
N VAL A 423 -8.64 16.54 8.92
CA VAL A 423 -9.48 16.49 10.11
C VAL A 423 -8.57 16.39 11.35
N PRO A 424 -8.66 17.31 12.31
CA PRO A 424 -7.85 17.24 13.53
C PRO A 424 -8.07 15.94 14.30
N GLY A 425 -6.97 15.33 14.77
CA GLY A 425 -7.01 14.09 15.54
C GLY A 425 -7.17 12.81 14.70
N VAL A 426 -7.30 12.93 13.40
CA VAL A 426 -7.25 11.79 12.48
C VAL A 426 -5.82 11.32 12.35
N ARG A 427 -5.66 10.01 12.31
CA ARG A 427 -4.37 9.35 12.06
C ARG A 427 -3.89 9.62 10.64
N TYR A 428 -2.61 9.37 10.38
CA TYR A 428 -1.98 9.50 9.06
C TYR A 428 -1.75 10.92 8.57
N THR A 429 -1.91 11.91 9.43
CA THR A 429 -1.52 13.28 9.12
C THR A 429 -0.05 13.55 9.40
N ALA A 430 0.62 12.72 10.20
CA ALA A 430 2.05 12.83 10.45
C ALA A 430 2.87 12.50 9.19
N PRO A 431 3.85 13.35 8.83
CA PRO A 431 4.71 13.07 7.70
C PRO A 431 5.66 11.90 7.97
N SER A 432 6.13 11.28 6.90
CA SER A 432 7.21 10.30 6.97
C SER A 432 8.42 10.85 7.72
N PRO A 433 9.00 10.10 8.66
CA PRO A 433 10.23 10.50 9.32
C PRO A 433 11.41 10.42 8.35
N ARG A 434 12.42 11.25 8.57
CA ARG A 434 13.72 11.05 7.92
C ARG A 434 14.29 9.70 8.32
N HIS A 435 14.56 8.84 7.36
CA HIS A 435 15.18 7.54 7.63
C HIS A 435 15.92 6.98 6.40
N SER A 436 16.61 5.87 6.61
CA SER A 436 17.27 5.14 5.53
C SER A 436 17.24 3.64 5.79
N VAL A 437 17.21 2.86 4.72
CA VAL A 437 17.30 1.41 4.75
C VAL A 437 18.45 0.93 3.87
N GLN A 438 19.05 -0.21 4.25
CA GLN A 438 20.02 -0.88 3.41
C GLN A 438 19.29 -1.61 2.28
N ILE A 439 19.87 -1.54 1.08
CA ILE A 439 19.34 -2.24 -0.09
C ILE A 439 19.95 -3.64 -0.16
N ILE A 440 19.10 -4.64 -0.22
CA ILE A 440 19.47 -6.04 -0.41
C ILE A 440 20.04 -6.23 -1.84
N ASP A 441 21.22 -6.80 -1.99
CA ASP A 441 21.80 -7.15 -3.29
C ASP A 441 21.13 -8.41 -3.85
N GLY A 442 20.11 -8.22 -4.68
CA GLY A 442 19.42 -9.25 -5.45
C GLY A 442 19.88 -9.38 -6.91
N LEU A 443 20.99 -8.76 -7.30
CA LEU A 443 21.44 -8.74 -8.71
C LEU A 443 21.88 -10.11 -9.23
N ARG A 444 22.34 -10.99 -8.36
CA ARG A 444 22.71 -12.39 -8.70
C ARG A 444 21.62 -13.38 -8.35
N ASP A 445 21.06 -13.25 -7.15
CA ASP A 445 19.93 -14.03 -6.66
C ASP A 445 18.82 -13.04 -6.28
N PRO A 446 17.74 -12.97 -7.05
CA PRO A 446 16.65 -12.00 -6.80
C PRO A 446 15.88 -12.29 -5.52
N MET A 447 16.15 -13.39 -4.84
CA MET A 447 15.41 -13.82 -3.65
C MET A 447 13.91 -13.81 -3.94
N ARG A 448 13.49 -14.59 -4.91
CA ARG A 448 12.09 -14.76 -5.32
C ARG A 448 11.71 -16.23 -5.31
N VAL A 449 10.45 -16.49 -5.07
CA VAL A 449 9.90 -17.84 -5.10
C VAL A 449 8.68 -17.93 -6.00
N THR A 450 8.61 -19.01 -6.75
CA THR A 450 7.40 -19.46 -7.43
C THR A 450 6.92 -20.72 -6.73
N TYR A 451 5.64 -20.75 -6.36
CA TYR A 451 5.01 -21.88 -5.68
C TYR A 451 3.63 -22.11 -6.26
N ARG A 452 3.39 -23.35 -6.66
CA ARG A 452 2.10 -23.86 -7.12
C ARG A 452 2.04 -25.32 -6.67
N PRO A 453 1.23 -25.65 -5.65
CA PRO A 453 1.08 -27.02 -5.17
C PRO A 453 0.42 -27.93 -6.21
#